data_d4d910bb247b117d8b9f963107dad413
#
_entry.id   d4d910bb247b117d8b9f963107dad413
#
_cell.length_a   1.000
_cell.length_b   1.000
_cell.length_c   1.000
_cell.angle_alpha   90.00
_cell.angle_beta   90.00
_cell.angle_gamma   90.00
#
_symmetry.space_group_name_H-M   'P 1'
#
loop_
_entity.id
_entity.type
_entity.pdbx_description
1 polymer ?
#
loop_
_entity_poly.entity_id
_entity_poly.type
_entity_poly.pdbx_seq_one_letter_code
_entity_poly.pdbx_strand_id
1 'polypeptide(L)'
;MCAASRIATGLALLCALVAPSRVAQAQGMAAEQQKPAPSPKAKALIDLTGYWVSLIDDEWRWRMMTPPKGDFSFVPLNADGRRVAGFWDPAADEAAGNQCRAFGAAGIMRLPERLHITWADDNTLRIDVDAGTQTRLLHFDGSKWNGGEPTWQGDSVATWEKQPQFNGFGRPIAGPPPPGGSLKVMTTHMRPGYLRKNGVPYSANAVLTEYFDRLDTDGETYLVVTGVVEDSRYLTGRFITTEQFKLESNGAKWNPTPCKTALPTRAPARAGGF
;
A
#
# COMPACT_ATOMS: atom_id res chain seq x y z
N MET A 1 -9.48 -98.55 -12.11
CA MET A 1 -9.05 -99.53 -11.06
C MET A 1 -9.26 -98.80 -9.75
N CYS A 2 -10.34 -99.12 -9.06
CA CYS A 2 -10.42 -99.68 -7.68
C CYS A 2 -9.69 -98.82 -6.64
N ALA A 3 -10.21 -98.50 -5.56
CA ALA A 3 -11.37 -98.81 -4.74
C ALA A 3 -11.24 -98.00 -3.43
N ALA A 4 -12.29 -97.63 -2.90
CA ALA A 4 -12.97 -97.84 -1.62
C ALA A 4 -12.54 -97.02 -0.43
N SER A 5 -13.40 -96.18 -0.02
CA SER A 5 -14.27 -96.24 1.18
C SER A 5 -13.61 -96.50 2.54
N ARG A 6 -13.78 -95.54 3.44
CA ARG A 6 -14.25 -95.87 4.83
C ARG A 6 -14.77 -94.57 5.53
N ILE A 7 -15.98 -94.75 6.04
CA ILE A 7 -16.75 -93.86 6.93
C ILE A 7 -16.17 -93.96 8.34
N ALA A 8 -16.06 -92.83 9.02
CA ALA A 8 -15.95 -92.78 10.50
C ALA A 8 -16.69 -91.63 11.03
N THR A 9 -17.75 -91.88 11.73
CA THR A 9 -18.65 -90.99 12.49
C THR A 9 -17.91 -90.42 13.70
N GLY A 10 -17.86 -89.13 13.84
CA GLY A 10 -17.32 -88.47 15.02
C GLY A 10 -18.23 -87.33 15.48
N LEU A 11 -18.71 -87.49 16.67
CA LEU A 11 -19.67 -86.69 17.46
C LEU A 11 -19.24 -85.25 17.60
N ALA A 12 -20.08 -84.31 17.20
CA ALA A 12 -19.83 -82.84 17.31
C ALA A 12 -20.20 -82.36 18.69
N LEU A 13 -19.27 -81.77 19.40
CA LEU A 13 -19.45 -81.01 20.62
C LEU A 13 -19.61 -79.54 20.22
N LEU A 14 -20.81 -78.98 20.37
CA LEU A 14 -21.06 -77.57 20.17
C LEU A 14 -20.54 -76.77 21.37
N CYS A 15 -19.40 -76.10 21.23
CA CYS A 15 -19.02 -75.01 22.13
C CYS A 15 -19.49 -73.70 21.57
N ALA A 16 -20.55 -73.15 22.16
CA ALA A 16 -21.01 -71.79 21.88
C ALA A 16 -20.00 -70.77 22.49
N LEU A 17 -19.18 -70.18 21.64
CA LEU A 17 -18.35 -69.02 22.00
C LEU A 17 -19.18 -67.76 21.93
N VAL A 18 -19.62 -67.24 23.08
CA VAL A 18 -20.18 -65.89 23.23
C VAL A 18 -19.05 -64.89 23.08
N ALA A 19 -18.96 -64.23 21.92
CA ALA A 19 -18.05 -63.10 21.71
C ALA A 19 -18.66 -61.84 22.36
N PRO A 20 -17.93 -61.12 23.20
CA PRO A 20 -18.41 -59.83 23.69
C PRO A 20 -18.38 -58.81 22.55
N SER A 21 -19.52 -58.31 22.18
CA SER A 21 -19.68 -57.17 21.27
C SER A 21 -19.04 -55.94 21.90
N ARG A 22 -17.84 -55.57 21.44
CA ARG A 22 -17.25 -54.27 21.75
C ARG A 22 -18.08 -53.22 20.97
N VAL A 23 -18.97 -52.52 21.68
CA VAL A 23 -19.53 -51.27 21.19
C VAL A 23 -18.41 -50.28 21.09
N ALA A 24 -17.92 -50.04 19.86
CA ALA A 24 -17.00 -48.95 19.58
C ALA A 24 -17.76 -47.65 19.83
N GLN A 25 -17.54 -47.01 21.00
CA GLN A 25 -17.94 -45.61 21.22
C GLN A 25 -17.10 -44.81 20.26
N ALA A 26 -17.71 -44.40 19.16
CA ALA A 26 -17.23 -43.29 18.34
C ALA A 26 -17.30 -42.02 19.22
N GLN A 27 -16.20 -41.71 19.90
CA GLN A 27 -16.01 -40.39 20.49
C GLN A 27 -15.96 -39.45 19.31
N GLY A 28 -17.06 -38.70 19.11
CA GLY A 28 -17.09 -37.58 18.20
C GLY A 28 -16.03 -36.59 18.67
N MET A 29 -14.92 -36.54 17.93
CA MET A 29 -13.99 -35.42 18.03
C MET A 29 -14.79 -34.19 17.65
N ALA A 30 -15.24 -33.42 18.65
CA ALA A 30 -15.74 -32.09 18.44
C ALA A 30 -14.63 -31.37 17.68
N ALA A 31 -14.89 -31.02 16.43
CA ALA A 31 -14.01 -30.17 15.67
C ALA A 31 -13.85 -28.88 16.49
N GLU A 32 -12.69 -28.70 17.08
CA GLU A 32 -12.30 -27.48 17.78
C GLU A 32 -12.47 -26.34 16.75
N GLN A 33 -13.52 -25.53 16.93
CA GLN A 33 -13.80 -24.41 16.05
C GLN A 33 -12.61 -23.47 16.15
N GLN A 34 -11.71 -23.57 15.17
CA GLN A 34 -10.54 -22.75 15.07
C GLN A 34 -10.99 -21.28 15.04
N LYS A 35 -10.72 -20.53 16.11
CA LYS A 35 -11.04 -19.12 16.20
C LYS A 35 -10.53 -18.43 14.94
N PRO A 36 -11.36 -17.65 14.22
CA PRO A 36 -10.92 -16.94 13.02
C PRO A 36 -9.65 -16.15 13.28
N ALA A 37 -8.73 -16.17 12.35
CA ALA A 37 -7.52 -15.36 12.45
C ALA A 37 -7.90 -13.88 12.61
N PRO A 38 -7.24 -13.11 13.50
CA PRO A 38 -7.57 -11.71 13.69
C PRO A 38 -7.36 -10.92 12.39
N SER A 39 -8.26 -9.96 12.11
CA SER A 39 -8.23 -9.13 10.92
C SER A 39 -6.97 -8.26 10.84
N PRO A 40 -6.58 -7.76 9.65
CA PRO A 40 -5.50 -6.79 9.48
C PRO A 40 -5.65 -5.55 10.37
N LYS A 41 -6.86 -5.05 10.55
CA LYS A 41 -7.19 -3.95 11.47
C LYS A 41 -6.86 -4.33 12.92
N ALA A 42 -7.27 -5.53 13.35
CA ALA A 42 -6.97 -6.02 14.70
C ALA A 42 -5.48 -6.33 14.92
N LYS A 43 -4.71 -6.53 13.84
CA LYS A 43 -3.26 -6.75 13.85
C LYS A 43 -2.45 -5.50 13.56
N ALA A 44 -3.09 -4.32 13.46
CA ALA A 44 -2.40 -3.10 13.14
C ALA A 44 -1.23 -2.86 14.12
N LEU A 45 -0.04 -2.66 13.57
CA LEU A 45 1.18 -2.44 14.35
C LEU A 45 1.30 -1.00 14.85
N ILE A 46 0.68 -0.07 14.10
CA ILE A 46 0.62 1.36 14.38
C ILE A 46 -0.79 1.86 14.03
N ASP A 47 -1.27 2.87 14.74
CA ASP A 47 -2.53 3.52 14.42
C ASP A 47 -2.25 4.73 13.50
N LEU A 48 -2.74 4.63 12.28
CA LEU A 48 -2.62 5.66 11.25
C LEU A 48 -3.90 6.50 11.13
N THR A 49 -4.96 6.18 11.89
CA THR A 49 -6.24 6.88 11.75
C THR A 49 -6.17 8.32 12.25
N GLY A 50 -6.97 9.19 11.64
CA GLY A 50 -7.07 10.61 12.03
C GLY A 50 -6.88 11.56 10.85
N TYR A 51 -6.78 12.84 11.20
CA TYR A 51 -6.52 13.93 10.25
C TYR A 51 -5.05 14.32 10.32
N TRP A 52 -4.42 14.41 9.16
CA TRP A 52 -3.00 14.70 9.04
C TRP A 52 -2.78 15.89 8.12
N VAL A 53 -1.89 16.80 8.50
CA VAL A 53 -1.50 17.93 7.65
C VAL A 53 -0.07 17.76 7.18
N SER A 54 0.18 17.94 5.87
CA SER A 54 1.53 17.85 5.32
C SER A 54 2.45 18.92 5.89
N LEU A 55 3.66 18.54 6.26
CA LEU A 55 4.76 19.44 6.60
C LEU A 55 5.63 19.61 5.35
N ILE A 56 5.85 20.85 4.94
CA ILE A 56 6.64 21.18 3.76
C ILE A 56 7.89 21.92 4.22
N ASP A 57 8.79 21.21 4.85
CA ASP A 57 10.07 21.69 5.36
C ASP A 57 11.23 21.46 4.37
N ASP A 58 11.05 20.47 3.48
CA ASP A 58 11.98 20.14 2.40
C ASP A 58 11.34 20.30 1.02
N GLU A 59 12.14 20.37 -0.01
CA GLU A 59 11.69 20.41 -1.42
C GLU A 59 10.55 21.40 -1.72
N TRP A 60 10.33 22.42 -0.86
CA TRP A 60 9.18 23.36 -0.96
C TRP A 60 9.04 23.96 -2.36
N ARG A 61 10.14 24.20 -3.08
CA ARG A 61 10.16 24.69 -4.45
C ARG A 61 9.39 23.81 -5.43
N TRP A 62 9.40 22.49 -5.22
CA TRP A 62 8.72 21.52 -6.09
C TRP A 62 7.39 21.04 -5.52
N ARG A 63 7.16 21.26 -4.24
CA ARG A 63 5.94 20.84 -3.54
C ARG A 63 4.94 21.98 -3.44
N MET A 64 5.32 23.14 -2.92
CA MET A 64 4.43 24.32 -2.77
C MET A 64 4.22 25.03 -4.10
N MET A 65 5.24 25.14 -4.93
CA MET A 65 5.19 25.81 -6.23
C MET A 65 5.04 24.81 -7.35
N THR A 66 4.59 25.27 -8.52
CA THR A 66 4.72 24.50 -9.76
C THR A 66 6.00 24.93 -10.45
N PRO A 67 7.00 24.06 -10.57
CA PRO A 67 8.25 24.39 -11.22
C PRO A 67 8.05 24.73 -12.70
N PRO A 68 8.97 25.48 -13.32
CA PRO A 68 8.92 25.69 -14.75
C PRO A 68 9.02 24.37 -15.52
N LYS A 69 8.47 24.35 -16.71
CA LYS A 69 8.70 23.29 -17.69
C LYS A 69 10.21 23.11 -17.90
N GLY A 70 10.69 21.88 -17.87
CA GLY A 70 12.11 21.57 -18.02
C GLY A 70 12.90 21.52 -16.70
N ASP A 71 12.32 21.89 -15.56
CA ASP A 71 12.95 21.68 -14.25
C ASP A 71 12.71 20.23 -13.78
N PHE A 72 13.66 19.37 -14.10
CA PHE A 72 13.66 17.95 -13.73
C PHE A 72 14.69 17.62 -12.66
N SER A 73 15.16 18.61 -11.92
CA SER A 73 16.19 18.45 -10.89
C SER A 73 15.82 17.34 -9.92
N PHE A 74 16.79 16.47 -9.62
CA PHE A 74 16.67 15.32 -8.71
C PHE A 74 15.69 14.22 -9.11
N VAL A 75 15.09 14.28 -10.32
CA VAL A 75 14.32 13.15 -10.86
C VAL A 75 15.20 12.39 -11.83
N PRO A 76 15.40 11.07 -11.65
CA PRO A 76 16.28 10.27 -12.50
C PRO A 76 15.61 9.93 -13.84
N LEU A 77 15.21 10.95 -14.62
CA LEU A 77 14.57 10.76 -15.93
C LEU A 77 15.58 10.26 -16.97
N ASN A 78 15.17 9.24 -17.72
CA ASN A 78 15.85 8.85 -18.94
C ASN A 78 15.54 9.83 -20.10
N ALA A 79 16.07 9.58 -21.30
CA ALA A 79 15.86 10.45 -22.45
C ALA A 79 14.37 10.57 -22.86
N ASP A 80 13.65 9.47 -22.81
CA ASP A 80 12.21 9.45 -23.12
C ASP A 80 11.38 10.24 -22.10
N GLY A 81 11.66 10.04 -20.80
CA GLY A 81 11.01 10.78 -19.72
C GLY A 81 11.23 12.29 -19.85
N ARG A 82 12.48 12.73 -20.15
CA ARG A 82 12.79 14.16 -20.42
C ARG A 82 12.06 14.69 -21.63
N ARG A 83 11.99 13.92 -22.69
CA ARG A 83 11.28 14.29 -23.91
C ARG A 83 9.78 14.48 -23.63
N VAL A 84 9.13 13.53 -22.95
CA VAL A 84 7.70 13.60 -22.61
C VAL A 84 7.43 14.78 -21.69
N ALA A 85 8.23 14.97 -20.63
CA ALA A 85 8.10 16.11 -19.73
C ALA A 85 8.33 17.45 -20.45
N GLY A 86 9.19 17.48 -21.50
CA GLY A 86 9.41 18.64 -22.35
C GLY A 86 8.19 19.04 -23.20
N PHE A 87 7.25 18.14 -23.43
CA PHE A 87 5.99 18.43 -24.13
C PHE A 87 4.83 18.79 -23.18
N TRP A 88 5.08 18.80 -21.85
CA TRP A 88 4.02 19.15 -20.92
C TRP A 88 3.32 20.47 -21.28
N ASP A 89 1.99 20.39 -21.36
CA ASP A 89 1.10 21.51 -21.64
C ASP A 89 -0.13 21.43 -20.72
N PRO A 90 -0.20 22.28 -19.68
CA PRO A 90 -1.31 22.26 -18.75
C PRO A 90 -2.64 22.63 -19.39
N ALA A 91 -2.66 23.45 -20.46
CA ALA A 91 -3.88 23.81 -21.16
C ALA A 91 -4.42 22.61 -21.97
N ALA A 92 -3.54 21.84 -22.58
CA ALA A 92 -3.92 20.60 -23.26
C ALA A 92 -4.43 19.54 -22.26
N ASP A 93 -3.84 19.42 -21.08
CA ASP A 93 -4.33 18.55 -20.03
C ASP A 93 -5.74 18.97 -19.55
N GLU A 94 -5.96 20.27 -19.36
CA GLU A 94 -7.27 20.82 -18.98
C GLU A 94 -8.32 20.50 -20.04
N ALA A 95 -8.04 20.79 -21.31
CA ALA A 95 -8.94 20.54 -22.44
C ALA A 95 -9.28 19.05 -22.60
N ALA A 96 -8.36 18.17 -22.24
CA ALA A 96 -8.55 16.72 -22.32
C ALA A 96 -9.18 16.10 -21.07
N GLY A 97 -9.57 16.89 -20.06
CA GLY A 97 -10.12 16.39 -18.80
C GLY A 97 -9.10 15.64 -17.92
N ASN A 98 -7.82 15.94 -18.08
CA ASN A 98 -6.71 15.27 -17.41
C ASN A 98 -6.14 16.08 -16.22
N GLN A 99 -6.95 16.92 -15.58
CA GLN A 99 -6.54 17.79 -14.48
C GLN A 99 -5.96 17.01 -13.28
N CYS A 100 -6.37 15.75 -13.13
CA CYS A 100 -5.92 14.87 -12.04
C CYS A 100 -4.58 14.17 -12.29
N ARG A 101 -3.87 14.42 -13.39
CA ARG A 101 -2.59 13.75 -13.68
C ARG A 101 -1.53 13.88 -12.58
N ALA A 102 -1.48 15.03 -11.91
CA ALA A 102 -0.55 15.28 -10.80
C ALA A 102 -1.09 14.83 -9.42
N PHE A 103 -2.33 14.33 -9.38
CA PHE A 103 -3.02 13.88 -8.17
C PHE A 103 -3.14 12.35 -8.12
N GLY A 104 -2.44 11.63 -8.97
CA GLY A 104 -2.34 10.17 -8.92
C GLY A 104 -1.47 9.68 -7.76
N ALA A 105 -1.60 8.41 -7.39
CA ALA A 105 -0.93 7.85 -6.21
C ALA A 105 0.59 8.13 -6.17
N ALA A 106 1.28 8.08 -7.31
CA ALA A 106 2.73 8.31 -7.38
C ALA A 106 3.16 9.78 -7.16
N GLY A 107 2.23 10.73 -7.11
CA GLY A 107 2.55 12.15 -6.92
C GLY A 107 1.80 12.81 -5.77
N ILE A 108 0.67 12.26 -5.35
CA ILE A 108 -0.29 12.95 -4.48
C ILE A 108 0.27 13.26 -3.09
N MET A 109 1.02 12.33 -2.46
CA MET A 109 1.58 12.54 -1.12
C MET A 109 2.58 13.70 -1.03
N ARG A 110 3.04 14.21 -2.18
CA ARG A 110 3.96 15.36 -2.26
C ARG A 110 3.25 16.72 -2.29
N LEU A 111 1.95 16.73 -2.43
CA LEU A 111 1.17 17.97 -2.48
C LEU A 111 1.03 18.58 -1.08
N PRO A 112 0.87 19.91 -0.98
CA PRO A 112 0.47 20.55 0.28
C PRO A 112 -1.00 20.24 0.56
N GLU A 113 -1.25 19.23 1.38
CA GLU A 113 -2.54 18.59 1.53
C GLU A 113 -2.84 18.19 2.97
N ARG A 114 -4.07 17.74 3.19
CA ARG A 114 -4.47 17.01 4.38
C ARG A 114 -4.96 15.63 4.00
N LEU A 115 -4.67 14.68 4.87
CA LEU A 115 -5.16 13.32 4.78
C LEU A 115 -6.20 13.09 5.88
N HIS A 116 -7.23 12.33 5.55
CA HIS A 116 -8.12 11.72 6.52
C HIS A 116 -8.02 10.20 6.37
N ILE A 117 -7.40 9.55 7.33
CA ILE A 117 -7.16 8.11 7.31
C ILE A 117 -8.16 7.42 8.23
N THR A 118 -8.88 6.43 7.68
CA THR A 118 -9.89 5.66 8.40
C THR A 118 -9.86 4.20 7.95
N TRP A 119 -10.45 3.31 8.74
CA TRP A 119 -10.75 1.96 8.28
C TRP A 119 -12.10 1.93 7.57
N ALA A 120 -12.12 1.57 6.28
CA ALA A 120 -13.36 1.34 5.53
C ALA A 120 -14.04 0.05 5.98
N ASP A 121 -13.25 -0.97 6.27
CA ASP A 121 -13.64 -2.26 6.85
C ASP A 121 -12.44 -2.90 7.58
N ASP A 122 -12.55 -4.16 8.00
CA ASP A 122 -11.49 -4.87 8.73
C ASP A 122 -10.24 -5.21 7.89
N ASN A 123 -10.35 -5.10 6.56
CA ASN A 123 -9.29 -5.46 5.60
C ASN A 123 -8.87 -4.30 4.69
N THR A 124 -9.50 -3.13 4.82
CA THR A 124 -9.26 -2.00 3.92
C THR A 124 -9.03 -0.72 4.71
N LEU A 125 -7.83 -0.17 4.63
CA LEU A 125 -7.53 1.18 5.11
C LEU A 125 -7.85 2.18 3.99
N ARG A 126 -8.55 3.26 4.33
CA ARG A 126 -8.96 4.33 3.43
C ARG A 126 -8.16 5.60 3.74
N ILE A 127 -7.61 6.20 2.72
CA ILE A 127 -6.96 7.51 2.77
C ILE A 127 -7.75 8.45 1.86
N ASP A 128 -8.45 9.40 2.45
CA ASP A 128 -9.02 10.53 1.73
C ASP A 128 -8.00 11.66 1.73
N VAL A 129 -7.88 12.35 0.59
CA VAL A 129 -6.96 13.48 0.37
C VAL A 129 -7.79 14.68 -0.04
N ASP A 130 -7.63 15.81 0.65
CA ASP A 130 -8.39 17.02 0.36
C ASP A 130 -7.95 17.68 -0.95
N ALA A 131 -6.66 17.69 -1.26
CA ALA A 131 -6.15 18.16 -2.54
C ALA A 131 -6.56 17.21 -3.68
N GLY A 132 -7.33 17.73 -4.62
CA GLY A 132 -7.86 16.95 -5.73
C GLY A 132 -9.07 16.09 -5.37
N THR A 133 -9.52 16.06 -4.11
CA THR A 133 -10.63 15.25 -3.62
C THR A 133 -10.45 13.77 -4.04
N GLN A 134 -9.33 13.19 -3.68
CA GLN A 134 -8.97 11.83 -4.05
C GLN A 134 -9.18 10.86 -2.88
N THR A 135 -9.47 9.61 -3.20
CA THR A 135 -9.56 8.52 -2.22
C THR A 135 -8.68 7.37 -2.67
N ARG A 136 -7.87 6.84 -1.75
CA ARG A 136 -7.07 5.64 -1.92
C ARG A 136 -7.59 4.54 -1.00
N LEU A 137 -7.70 3.33 -1.51
CA LEU A 137 -8.08 2.14 -0.74
C LEU A 137 -6.90 1.19 -0.71
N LEU A 138 -6.43 0.87 0.49
CA LEU A 138 -5.27 0.01 0.72
C LEU A 138 -5.78 -1.35 1.22
N HIS A 139 -5.67 -2.37 0.39
CA HIS A 139 -6.26 -3.68 0.61
C HIS A 139 -5.27 -4.66 1.23
N PHE A 140 -5.58 -5.23 2.38
CA PHE A 140 -4.76 -6.23 3.06
C PHE A 140 -5.05 -7.68 2.61
N ASP A 141 -6.12 -7.89 1.90
CA ASP A 141 -6.55 -9.21 1.40
C ASP A 141 -6.20 -9.43 -0.08
N GLY A 142 -5.24 -8.65 -0.58
CA GLY A 142 -4.69 -8.73 -1.93
C GLY A 142 -5.26 -7.74 -2.92
N SER A 143 -4.79 -7.85 -4.16
CA SER A 143 -5.22 -6.98 -5.26
C SER A 143 -6.71 -7.08 -5.52
N LYS A 144 -7.34 -5.94 -5.77
CA LYS A 144 -8.74 -5.81 -6.20
C LYS A 144 -8.87 -5.50 -7.69
N TRP A 145 -7.74 -5.38 -8.39
CA TRP A 145 -7.79 -5.13 -9.82
C TRP A 145 -8.36 -6.34 -10.58
N ASN A 146 -9.40 -6.10 -11.36
CA ASN A 146 -10.15 -7.13 -12.07
C ASN A 146 -9.96 -7.06 -13.60
N GLY A 147 -8.89 -6.39 -14.07
CA GLY A 147 -8.62 -6.21 -15.50
C GLY A 147 -9.34 -5.00 -16.11
N GLY A 148 -9.97 -4.15 -15.29
CA GLY A 148 -10.60 -2.91 -15.73
C GLY A 148 -9.62 -1.81 -16.13
N GLU A 149 -10.14 -0.63 -16.43
CA GLU A 149 -9.31 0.53 -16.78
C GLU A 149 -8.47 1.00 -15.57
N PRO A 150 -7.19 1.33 -15.76
CA PRO A 150 -6.35 1.92 -14.73
C PRO A 150 -6.94 3.22 -14.17
N THR A 151 -6.79 3.42 -12.87
CA THR A 151 -7.24 4.64 -12.18
C THR A 151 -6.07 5.53 -11.79
N TRP A 152 -6.33 6.79 -11.41
CA TRP A 152 -5.26 7.66 -10.88
C TRP A 152 -4.63 7.10 -9.61
N GLN A 153 -5.43 6.43 -8.77
CA GLN A 153 -4.97 5.88 -7.49
C GLN A 153 -4.48 4.44 -7.61
N GLY A 154 -4.67 3.79 -8.76
CA GLY A 154 -4.25 2.42 -9.01
C GLY A 154 -4.96 1.40 -8.12
N ASP A 155 -4.28 0.27 -7.93
CA ASP A 155 -4.67 -0.82 -7.06
C ASP A 155 -3.57 -1.03 -6.00
N SER A 156 -3.91 -0.86 -4.73
CA SER A 156 -2.95 -0.84 -3.62
C SER A 156 -3.13 -2.04 -2.72
N VAL A 157 -2.07 -2.84 -2.59
CA VAL A 157 -1.96 -3.97 -1.67
C VAL A 157 -1.13 -3.57 -0.46
N ALA A 158 -1.67 -3.79 0.73
CA ALA A 158 -1.07 -3.39 1.99
C ALA A 158 -0.63 -4.58 2.84
N THR A 159 0.48 -4.43 3.55
CA THR A 159 1.01 -5.41 4.50
C THR A 159 1.62 -4.72 5.71
N TRP A 160 1.38 -5.26 6.92
CA TRP A 160 2.09 -4.84 8.10
C TRP A 160 3.47 -5.47 8.13
N GLU A 161 4.52 -4.65 8.23
CA GLU A 161 5.90 -5.11 8.37
C GLU A 161 6.44 -4.79 9.75
N LYS A 162 6.91 -5.82 10.45
CA LYS A 162 7.67 -5.64 11.70
C LYS A 162 9.12 -5.34 11.36
N GLN A 163 9.70 -4.38 12.04
CA GLN A 163 11.12 -4.12 11.86
C GLN A 163 11.94 -5.29 12.42
N PRO A 164 12.87 -5.86 11.64
CA PRO A 164 13.78 -6.89 12.13
C PRO A 164 14.69 -6.29 13.19
N GLN A 165 14.89 -7.04 14.29
CA GLN A 165 15.83 -6.64 15.33
C GLN A 165 17.23 -7.13 14.99
N PHE A 166 18.18 -6.20 14.94
CA PHE A 166 19.59 -6.51 14.81
C PHE A 166 20.37 -5.86 15.96
N ASN A 167 21.36 -6.56 16.50
CA ASN A 167 22.32 -5.94 17.42
C ASN A 167 23.27 -4.99 16.63
N GLY A 168 24.10 -4.23 17.33
CA GLY A 168 25.04 -3.32 16.72
C GLY A 168 26.05 -3.95 15.74
N PHE A 169 26.10 -5.29 15.64
CA PHE A 169 26.93 -6.05 14.71
C PHE A 169 26.12 -6.69 13.57
N GLY A 170 24.85 -6.28 13.38
CA GLY A 170 24.00 -6.79 12.32
C GLY A 170 23.51 -8.24 12.51
N ARG A 171 23.60 -8.81 13.72
CA ARG A 171 23.08 -10.14 14.02
C ARG A 171 21.65 -10.05 14.51
N PRO A 172 20.74 -10.93 14.07
CA PRO A 172 19.39 -10.99 14.62
C PRO A 172 19.41 -11.15 16.15
N ILE A 173 18.59 -10.38 16.83
CA ILE A 173 18.38 -10.51 18.29
C ILE A 173 17.26 -11.51 18.51
N ALA A 174 17.51 -12.53 19.34
CA ALA A 174 16.47 -13.45 19.77
C ALA A 174 15.53 -12.75 20.75
N GLY A 175 14.21 -12.87 20.54
CA GLY A 175 13.18 -12.30 21.41
C GLY A 175 12.00 -11.75 20.60
N PRO A 176 10.93 -11.32 21.30
CA PRO A 176 9.82 -10.68 20.63
C PRO A 176 10.29 -9.34 20.02
N PRO A 177 9.85 -9.00 18.79
CA PRO A 177 10.18 -7.72 18.18
C PRO A 177 9.61 -6.58 19.06
N PRO A 178 10.22 -5.38 19.02
CA PRO A 178 9.69 -4.23 19.74
C PRO A 178 8.27 -3.93 19.26
N PRO A 179 7.46 -3.26 20.08
CA PRO A 179 6.18 -2.75 19.64
C PRO A 179 6.37 -1.76 18.47
N GLY A 180 5.44 -1.75 17.52
CA GLY A 180 5.50 -0.91 16.34
C GLY A 180 5.86 -1.69 15.08
N GLY A 181 6.03 -0.97 14.02
CA GLY A 181 6.30 -1.46 12.66
C GLY A 181 5.89 -0.44 11.63
N SER A 182 5.91 -0.83 10.38
CA SER A 182 5.53 0.01 9.23
C SER A 182 4.34 -0.60 8.51
N LEU A 183 3.54 0.25 7.85
CA LEU A 183 2.63 -0.21 6.81
C LEU A 183 3.35 -0.09 5.47
N LYS A 184 3.56 -1.22 4.80
CA LYS A 184 4.04 -1.24 3.41
C LYS A 184 2.85 -1.36 2.46
N VAL A 185 2.87 -0.52 1.43
CA VAL A 185 1.85 -0.49 0.39
C VAL A 185 2.53 -0.59 -0.97
N MET A 186 2.06 -1.50 -1.81
CA MET A 186 2.48 -1.59 -3.20
C MET A 186 1.31 -1.25 -4.10
N THR A 187 1.47 -0.23 -4.94
CA THR A 187 0.44 0.26 -5.86
C THR A 187 0.86 0.05 -7.30
N THR A 188 -0.02 -0.58 -8.06
CA THR A 188 0.13 -0.86 -9.50
C THR A 188 -1.12 -0.42 -10.25
N HIS A 189 -1.21 -0.68 -11.56
CA HIS A 189 -2.40 -0.36 -12.39
C HIS A 189 -2.81 1.11 -12.31
N MET A 190 -1.80 1.98 -12.18
CA MET A 190 -2.01 3.42 -12.19
C MET A 190 -2.19 3.93 -13.62
N ARG A 191 -3.16 4.82 -13.80
CA ARG A 191 -3.27 5.60 -15.04
C ARG A 191 -2.02 6.49 -15.18
N PRO A 192 -1.39 6.60 -16.38
CA PRO A 192 -0.21 7.43 -16.57
C PRO A 192 -0.43 8.88 -16.12
N GLY A 193 0.46 9.38 -15.28
CA GLY A 193 0.32 10.68 -14.64
C GLY A 193 1.65 11.39 -14.43
N TYR A 194 1.71 12.24 -13.41
CA TYR A 194 2.89 13.05 -13.12
C TYR A 194 3.41 12.83 -11.69
N LEU A 195 4.71 12.66 -11.56
CA LEU A 195 5.43 12.65 -10.27
C LEU A 195 5.55 14.05 -9.66
N ARG A 196 5.45 15.09 -10.50
CA ARG A 196 5.50 16.50 -10.13
C ARG A 196 4.52 17.31 -10.98
N LYS A 197 4.04 18.40 -10.43
CA LYS A 197 3.04 19.30 -11.06
C LYS A 197 3.45 19.88 -12.41
N ASN A 198 4.74 19.85 -12.75
CA ASN A 198 5.26 20.37 -14.01
C ASN A 198 5.44 19.32 -15.11
N GLY A 199 4.65 18.25 -15.07
CA GLY A 199 4.58 17.29 -16.16
C GLY A 199 5.69 16.22 -16.16
N VAL A 200 6.40 16.03 -15.04
CA VAL A 200 7.36 14.93 -14.89
C VAL A 200 6.61 13.60 -14.88
N PRO A 201 6.72 12.76 -15.94
CA PRO A 201 5.81 11.65 -16.12
C PRO A 201 6.15 10.41 -15.29
N TYR A 202 5.11 9.60 -15.02
CA TYR A 202 5.22 8.16 -14.81
C TYR A 202 4.30 7.43 -15.79
N SER A 203 4.64 6.18 -16.12
CA SER A 203 3.90 5.37 -17.09
C SER A 203 2.88 4.44 -16.43
N ALA A 204 2.07 3.74 -17.23
CA ALA A 204 1.18 2.70 -16.74
C ALA A 204 1.92 1.49 -16.14
N ASN A 205 3.22 1.34 -16.42
CA ASN A 205 4.07 0.27 -15.88
C ASN A 205 4.75 0.66 -14.55
N ALA A 206 4.50 1.87 -14.07
CA ALA A 206 5.07 2.32 -12.80
C ALA A 206 4.57 1.47 -11.64
N VAL A 207 5.48 1.16 -10.73
CA VAL A 207 5.20 0.54 -9.43
C VAL A 207 5.57 1.55 -8.37
N LEU A 208 4.61 1.85 -7.48
CA LEU A 208 4.85 2.67 -6.31
C LEU A 208 4.89 1.76 -5.08
N THR A 209 5.99 1.79 -4.33
CA THR A 209 6.08 1.18 -3.00
C THR A 209 6.16 2.27 -1.97
N GLU A 210 5.29 2.24 -0.97
CA GLU A 210 5.26 3.22 0.11
C GLU A 210 5.42 2.53 1.46
N TYR A 211 6.13 3.19 2.38
CA TYR A 211 6.26 2.80 3.78
C TYR A 211 5.70 3.93 4.64
N PHE A 212 4.71 3.60 5.46
CA PHE A 212 4.05 4.51 6.38
C PHE A 212 4.55 4.20 7.79
N ASP A 213 5.24 5.14 8.39
CA ASP A 213 5.80 5.05 9.73
C ASP A 213 5.18 6.12 10.62
N ARG A 214 4.83 5.73 11.85
CA ARG A 214 4.35 6.67 12.87
C ARG A 214 5.43 6.95 13.88
N LEU A 215 5.66 8.23 14.16
CA LEU A 215 6.61 8.71 15.15
C LEU A 215 5.88 9.57 16.17
N ASP A 216 5.94 9.17 17.44
CA ASP A 216 5.46 9.96 18.56
C ASP A 216 6.68 10.55 19.29
N THR A 217 6.80 11.88 19.30
CA THR A 217 7.92 12.59 19.94
C THR A 217 7.48 13.97 20.41
N ASP A 218 8.01 14.40 21.57
CA ASP A 218 7.77 15.72 22.17
C ASP A 218 6.27 16.08 22.34
N GLY A 219 5.43 15.07 22.58
CA GLY A 219 3.98 15.26 22.72
C GLY A 219 3.21 15.44 21.43
N GLU A 220 3.88 15.33 20.29
CA GLU A 220 3.31 15.42 18.95
C GLU A 220 3.41 14.08 18.23
N THR A 221 2.51 13.86 17.29
CA THR A 221 2.49 12.64 16.46
C THR A 221 2.71 13.00 14.99
N TYR A 222 3.64 12.30 14.38
CA TYR A 222 4.01 12.47 12.98
C TYR A 222 3.78 11.17 12.21
N LEU A 223 3.39 11.32 10.95
CA LEU A 223 3.37 10.28 9.95
C LEU A 223 4.47 10.58 8.93
N VAL A 224 5.35 9.61 8.71
CA VAL A 224 6.41 9.68 7.71
C VAL A 224 6.06 8.69 6.61
N VAL A 225 6.00 9.14 5.36
CA VAL A 225 5.70 8.30 4.22
C VAL A 225 6.88 8.33 3.26
N THR A 226 7.59 7.20 3.17
CA THR A 226 8.66 7.05 2.17
C THR A 226 8.11 6.36 0.94
N GLY A 227 8.09 7.07 -0.18
CA GLY A 227 7.65 6.60 -1.48
C GLY A 227 8.83 6.22 -2.38
N VAL A 228 8.72 5.08 -3.04
CA VAL A 228 9.69 4.57 -4.03
C VAL A 228 8.95 4.30 -5.33
N VAL A 229 9.22 5.08 -6.35
CA VAL A 229 8.65 4.86 -7.70
C VAL A 229 9.69 4.19 -8.58
N GLU A 230 9.32 3.05 -9.16
CA GLU A 230 10.07 2.32 -10.17
C GLU A 230 9.30 2.37 -11.49
N ASP A 231 9.92 2.89 -12.53
CA ASP A 231 9.32 3.00 -13.86
C ASP A 231 10.40 2.90 -14.94
N SER A 232 10.61 1.71 -15.46
CA SER A 232 11.62 1.46 -16.51
C SER A 232 11.36 2.22 -17.82
N ARG A 233 10.12 2.72 -18.02
CA ARG A 233 9.77 3.49 -19.21
C ARG A 233 10.37 4.89 -19.20
N TYR A 234 10.39 5.58 -18.03
CA TYR A 234 10.76 6.98 -17.94
C TYR A 234 11.91 7.27 -16.97
N LEU A 235 12.26 6.32 -16.10
CA LEU A 235 13.30 6.51 -15.10
C LEU A 235 14.54 5.65 -15.38
N THR A 236 15.71 6.18 -15.04
CA THR A 236 17.00 5.44 -15.05
C THR A 236 17.27 4.70 -13.75
N GLY A 237 16.50 4.97 -12.72
CA GLY A 237 16.61 4.39 -11.37
C GLY A 237 15.38 4.75 -10.54
N ARG A 238 15.40 4.35 -9.28
CA ARG A 238 14.29 4.63 -8.35
C ARG A 238 14.18 6.13 -8.08
N PHE A 239 12.97 6.66 -8.12
CA PHE A 239 12.67 7.98 -7.59
C PHE A 239 12.14 7.81 -6.18
N ILE A 240 12.91 8.26 -5.20
CA ILE A 240 12.61 8.08 -3.77
C ILE A 240 12.34 9.45 -3.16
N THR A 241 11.25 9.54 -2.40
CA THR A 241 10.87 10.75 -1.68
C THR A 241 10.38 10.37 -0.28
N THR A 242 10.44 11.31 0.65
CA THR A 242 9.92 11.14 2.00
C THR A 242 9.07 12.35 2.36
N GLU A 243 7.84 12.10 2.73
CA GLU A 243 6.85 13.13 3.05
C GLU A 243 6.47 13.03 4.52
N GLN A 244 6.32 14.17 5.17
CA GLN A 244 6.00 14.23 6.59
C GLN A 244 4.65 14.89 6.80
N PHE A 245 3.91 14.35 7.77
CA PHE A 245 2.60 14.89 8.15
C PHE A 245 2.54 14.96 9.67
N LYS A 246 1.83 15.96 10.19
CA LYS A 246 1.54 16.10 11.60
C LYS A 246 0.08 15.74 11.87
N LEU A 247 -0.18 14.98 12.93
CA LEU A 247 -1.53 14.66 13.36
C LEU A 247 -2.24 15.92 13.86
N GLU A 248 -3.44 16.16 13.38
CA GLU A 248 -4.32 17.22 13.84
C GLU A 248 -5.36 16.69 14.83
N SER A 249 -5.77 17.51 15.79
CA SER A 249 -6.74 17.10 16.82
C SER A 249 -8.14 16.83 16.27
N ASN A 250 -8.47 17.39 15.10
CA ASN A 250 -9.76 17.23 14.44
C ASN A 250 -9.67 17.63 12.96
N GLY A 251 -10.80 17.49 12.25
CA GLY A 251 -10.92 17.84 10.83
C GLY A 251 -11.28 19.30 10.54
N ALA A 252 -11.11 20.25 11.46
CA ALA A 252 -11.57 21.64 11.27
C ALA A 252 -10.89 22.34 10.08
N LYS A 253 -9.69 21.90 9.69
CA LYS A 253 -8.96 22.45 8.55
C LYS A 253 -9.13 21.63 7.26
N TRP A 254 -9.95 20.59 7.28
CA TRP A 254 -10.25 19.78 6.10
C TRP A 254 -10.91 20.66 5.03
N ASN A 255 -10.30 20.71 3.84
CA ASN A 255 -10.73 21.61 2.77
C ASN A 255 -10.62 20.93 1.39
N PRO A 256 -11.57 20.06 1.02
CA PRO A 256 -11.56 19.39 -0.27
C PRO A 256 -11.58 20.39 -1.43
N THR A 257 -10.65 20.21 -2.35
CA THR A 257 -10.56 21.01 -3.57
C THR A 257 -10.52 20.10 -4.80
N PRO A 258 -11.13 20.46 -5.94
CA PRO A 258 -11.05 19.65 -7.14
C PRO A 258 -9.62 19.60 -7.70
N CYS A 259 -9.35 18.60 -8.51
CA CYS A 259 -8.13 18.59 -9.32
C CYS A 259 -8.08 19.83 -10.21
N LYS A 260 -6.91 20.45 -10.25
CA LYS A 260 -6.62 21.57 -11.17
C LYS A 260 -5.29 21.37 -11.83
N THR A 261 -5.21 21.66 -13.12
CA THR A 261 -3.92 21.74 -13.80
C THR A 261 -3.08 22.84 -13.15
N ALA A 262 -1.87 22.50 -12.78
CA ALA A 262 -0.96 23.44 -12.15
C ALA A 262 -0.30 24.32 -13.22
N LEU A 263 -0.46 25.64 -13.13
CA LEU A 263 0.27 26.57 -13.97
C LEU A 263 1.68 26.80 -13.39
N PRO A 264 2.72 26.94 -14.24
CA PRO A 264 4.05 27.26 -13.77
C PRO A 264 4.04 28.55 -12.97
N THR A 265 4.64 28.54 -11.79
CA THR A 265 4.87 29.75 -11.04
C THR A 265 5.85 30.62 -11.83
N ARG A 266 5.43 31.84 -12.16
CA ARG A 266 6.28 32.78 -12.88
C ARG A 266 7.53 33.02 -12.03
N ALA A 267 8.71 32.70 -12.56
CA ALA A 267 9.93 33.11 -11.88
C ALA A 267 9.87 34.64 -11.64
N PRO A 268 10.20 35.14 -10.44
CA PRO A 268 10.32 36.56 -10.27
C PRO A 268 11.26 37.10 -11.35
N ALA A 269 10.83 38.14 -12.05
CA ALA A 269 11.68 38.82 -13.03
C ALA A 269 13.02 39.07 -12.32
N ARG A 270 14.12 38.61 -12.90
CA ARG A 270 15.45 38.95 -12.36
C ARG A 270 15.46 40.47 -12.27
N ALA A 271 15.48 41.01 -11.05
CA ALA A 271 15.78 42.41 -10.85
C ALA A 271 17.09 42.64 -11.63
N GLY A 272 17.00 43.53 -12.61
CA GLY A 272 18.10 43.82 -13.54
C GLY A 272 19.38 43.98 -12.75
N GLY A 273 20.42 43.22 -13.15
CA GLY A 273 21.73 43.32 -12.53
C GLY A 273 22.23 44.73 -12.63
N PHE A 274 22.82 45.17 -11.54
CA PHE A 274 23.74 46.29 -11.51
C PHE A 274 25.12 45.80 -12.06
#